data_252a45965b9cafc399aa3f5d269d3666
#
_entry.id   252a45965b9cafc399aa3f5d269d3666
#
_cell.length_a   1.000
_cell.length_b   1.000
_cell.length_c   1.000
_cell.angle_alpha   90.00
_cell.angle_beta   90.00
_cell.angle_gamma   90.00
#
_symmetry.space_group_name_H-M   'P 1'
#
loop_
_entity.id
_entity.type
_entity.pdbx_description
1 polymer ?
#
loop_
_entity_poly.entity_id
_entity_poly.type
_entity_poly.pdbx_seq_one_letter_code
_entity_poly.pdbx_strand_id
1 'polypeptide(L)'
;MSESRRIIGRWRITEMDNWDQEAVDLVEPGFIEFDEDGLGGLGFIVVTGELDCRDADRDGRPGVEFSWQGSDEGDDVSGRGWAALNPDGTLEGHLYFHLGDDSAFRAERFGGILP
;
A
#
# COMPACT_ATOMS: atom_id res chain seq x y z
N MET A 1 2.71 18.17 13.94
CA MET A 1 3.54 17.34 13.10
C MET A 1 3.05 15.91 13.08
N SER A 2 2.82 15.38 11.95
CA SER A 2 2.25 14.07 11.86
C SER A 2 3.29 12.96 11.92
N GLU A 3 3.00 11.93 12.68
CA GLU A 3 3.86 10.76 12.76
C GLU A 3 3.76 9.97 11.45
N SER A 4 2.76 10.21 10.63
CA SER A 4 2.60 9.49 9.38
C SER A 4 3.73 9.77 8.39
N ARG A 5 4.51 10.83 8.61
CA ARG A 5 5.69 11.08 7.78
C ARG A 5 6.68 9.91 7.86
N ARG A 6 6.60 9.10 8.88
CA ARG A 6 7.47 7.92 9.03
C ARG A 6 7.13 6.84 7.99
N ILE A 7 5.97 6.95 7.34
CA ILE A 7 5.53 5.99 6.32
C ILE A 7 6.00 6.42 4.93
N ILE A 8 6.40 7.68 4.76
CA ILE A 8 6.82 8.19 3.45
C ILE A 8 7.94 7.34 2.88
N GLY A 9 7.81 6.98 1.61
CA GLY A 9 8.76 6.16 0.89
C GLY A 9 8.09 4.98 0.23
N ARG A 10 8.89 4.09 -0.33
CA ARG A 10 8.38 2.95 -1.08
C ARG A 10 8.51 1.68 -0.25
N TRP A 11 7.43 0.90 -0.24
CA TRP A 11 7.34 -0.32 0.55
C TRP A 11 7.09 -1.50 -0.38
N ARG A 12 7.80 -2.58 -0.15
CA ARG A 12 7.58 -3.81 -0.88
C ARG A 12 6.50 -4.63 -0.18
N ILE A 13 5.48 -5.04 -0.92
CA ILE A 13 4.41 -5.89 -0.39
C ILE A 13 4.98 -7.30 -0.29
N THR A 14 5.03 -7.83 0.93
CA THR A 14 5.60 -9.14 1.20
C THR A 14 4.55 -10.21 1.41
N GLU A 15 3.30 -9.81 1.57
CA GLU A 15 2.21 -10.75 1.81
C GLU A 15 0.86 -10.09 1.56
N MET A 16 -0.05 -10.81 0.92
CA MET A 16 -1.47 -10.41 0.81
C MET A 16 -2.32 -11.63 1.13
N ASP A 17 -3.45 -11.42 1.83
CA ASP A 17 -4.33 -12.52 2.20
C ASP A 17 -5.00 -13.19 1.02
N ASN A 18 -5.38 -12.41 0.04
CA ASN A 18 -6.23 -12.88 -1.04
C ASN A 18 -5.47 -13.45 -2.24
N TRP A 19 -4.18 -13.20 -2.32
CA TRP A 19 -3.37 -13.67 -3.45
C TRP A 19 -2.01 -14.14 -2.94
N ASP A 20 -1.45 -15.19 -3.57
CA ASP A 20 -0.14 -15.66 -3.17
C ASP A 20 0.96 -14.75 -3.72
N GLN A 21 2.16 -14.89 -3.19
CA GLN A 21 3.25 -13.97 -3.50
C GLN A 21 3.68 -14.03 -4.97
N GLU A 22 3.57 -15.18 -5.61
CA GLU A 22 3.88 -15.29 -7.03
C GLU A 22 2.93 -14.43 -7.85
N ALA A 23 1.66 -14.41 -7.49
CA ALA A 23 0.67 -13.58 -8.17
C ALA A 23 0.94 -12.11 -7.90
N VAL A 24 1.19 -11.75 -6.65
CA VAL A 24 1.45 -10.36 -6.26
C VAL A 24 2.61 -9.80 -7.08
N ASP A 25 3.67 -10.57 -7.25
CA ASP A 25 4.88 -10.13 -7.94
C ASP A 25 4.89 -10.48 -9.44
N LEU A 26 3.74 -10.71 -10.03
CA LEU A 26 3.63 -11.23 -11.39
C LEU A 26 4.39 -10.38 -12.44
N VAL A 27 4.26 -9.07 -12.38
CA VAL A 27 4.89 -8.18 -13.35
C VAL A 27 6.18 -7.61 -12.79
N GLU A 28 6.13 -7.17 -11.54
CA GLU A 28 7.28 -6.63 -10.81
C GLU A 28 7.00 -6.82 -9.34
N PRO A 29 7.98 -6.64 -8.47
CA PRO A 29 7.73 -6.79 -7.03
C PRO A 29 6.59 -5.88 -6.60
N GLY A 30 5.59 -6.44 -5.94
CA GLY A 30 4.44 -5.67 -5.47
C GLY A 30 4.88 -4.55 -4.54
N PHE A 31 4.28 -3.37 -4.66
CA PHE A 31 4.69 -2.22 -3.87
C PHE A 31 3.52 -1.30 -3.53
N ILE A 32 3.73 -0.50 -2.50
CA ILE A 32 2.89 0.65 -2.19
C ILE A 32 3.83 1.75 -1.74
N GLU A 33 3.60 2.98 -2.18
CA GLU A 33 4.48 4.08 -1.81
C GLU A 33 3.67 5.31 -1.44
N PHE A 34 4.25 6.12 -0.56
CA PHE A 34 3.61 7.32 -0.03
C PHE A 34 4.56 8.50 -0.21
N ASP A 35 4.06 9.58 -0.80
CA ASP A 35 4.84 10.77 -1.07
C ASP A 35 4.58 11.83 -0.02
N GLU A 36 5.44 12.83 0.05
CA GLU A 36 5.32 13.90 1.04
C GLU A 36 4.11 14.80 0.82
N ASP A 37 3.58 14.82 -0.40
CA ASP A 37 2.47 15.71 -0.74
C ASP A 37 1.09 15.08 -0.54
N GLY A 38 1.03 13.93 0.11
CA GLY A 38 -0.25 13.24 0.35
C GLY A 38 -0.70 12.37 -0.81
N LEU A 39 0.15 12.20 -1.80
CA LEU A 39 -0.13 11.31 -2.92
C LEU A 39 0.65 10.02 -2.77
N GLY A 40 0.45 9.09 -3.66
CA GLY A 40 1.21 7.85 -3.64
C GLY A 40 0.84 6.96 -4.79
N GLY A 41 1.33 5.73 -4.75
CA GLY A 41 1.08 4.76 -5.80
C GLY A 41 1.11 3.34 -5.28
N LEU A 42 0.57 2.44 -6.05
CA LEU A 42 0.65 1.01 -5.74
C LEU A 42 0.73 0.21 -7.04
N GLY A 43 1.27 -0.98 -6.91
CA GLY A 43 1.29 -1.94 -8.01
C GLY A 43 1.39 -3.34 -7.47
N PHE A 44 0.53 -4.24 -7.93
CA PHE A 44 0.59 -5.66 -7.60
C PHE A 44 -0.20 -6.43 -8.65
N ILE A 45 0.24 -7.65 -8.96
CA ILE A 45 -0.32 -8.44 -10.06
C ILE A 45 -0.21 -7.59 -11.33
N VAL A 46 -1.32 -7.25 -11.96
CA VAL A 46 -1.36 -6.37 -13.12
C VAL A 46 -2.10 -5.07 -12.78
N VAL A 47 -2.35 -4.84 -11.50
CA VAL A 47 -3.05 -3.65 -11.02
C VAL A 47 -2.05 -2.54 -10.75
N THR A 48 -2.34 -1.34 -11.20
CA THR A 48 -1.57 -0.15 -10.82
C THR A 48 -2.54 0.92 -10.37
N GLY A 49 -2.14 1.76 -9.44
CA GLY A 49 -3.03 2.79 -8.93
C GLY A 49 -2.30 3.98 -8.37
N GLU A 50 -3.04 5.08 -8.27
CA GLU A 50 -2.58 6.32 -7.65
C GLU A 50 -3.39 6.52 -6.39
N LEU A 51 -2.74 7.00 -5.32
CA LEU A 51 -3.35 7.16 -4.01
C LEU A 51 -3.53 8.64 -3.66
N ASP A 52 -4.63 8.92 -2.95
CA ASP A 52 -4.88 10.20 -2.30
C ASP A 52 -4.96 9.88 -0.81
N CYS A 53 -3.98 10.32 -0.04
CA CYS A 53 -3.77 9.88 1.34
C CYS A 53 -4.07 10.96 2.35
N ARG A 54 -4.54 10.54 3.52
CA ARG A 54 -4.75 11.41 4.67
C ARG A 54 -4.17 10.74 5.90
N ASP A 55 -3.61 11.52 6.80
CA ASP A 55 -3.08 11.00 8.05
C ASP A 55 -4.20 10.40 8.87
N ALA A 56 -3.97 9.24 9.42
CA ALA A 56 -4.98 8.56 10.26
C ALA A 56 -4.28 7.57 11.17
N ASP A 57 -4.11 7.93 12.43
CA ASP A 57 -3.52 7.01 13.39
C ASP A 57 -4.43 5.79 13.55
N ARG A 58 -3.82 4.65 13.75
CA ARG A 58 -4.58 3.42 13.96
C ARG A 58 -4.03 2.70 15.19
N ASP A 59 -4.85 2.65 16.23
CA ASP A 59 -4.46 2.02 17.49
C ASP A 59 -3.15 2.59 18.01
N GLY A 60 -2.99 3.89 17.91
CA GLY A 60 -1.78 4.57 18.40
C GLY A 60 -0.59 4.47 17.49
N ARG A 61 -0.75 3.86 16.33
CA ARG A 61 0.35 3.73 15.35
C ARG A 61 0.24 4.79 14.28
N PRO A 62 1.36 5.33 13.78
CA PRO A 62 1.32 6.24 12.64
C PRO A 62 0.69 5.54 11.44
N GLY A 63 -0.20 6.21 10.74
CA GLY A 63 -0.87 5.59 9.63
C GLY A 63 -1.49 6.58 8.67
N VAL A 64 -2.09 6.04 7.62
CA VAL A 64 -2.81 6.82 6.62
C VAL A 64 -4.06 6.04 6.21
N GLU A 65 -5.06 6.78 5.77
CA GLU A 65 -6.18 6.24 5.04
C GLU A 65 -6.06 6.78 3.64
N PHE A 66 -6.51 6.06 2.64
CA PHE A 66 -6.41 6.55 1.27
C PHE A 66 -7.56 6.04 0.41
N SER A 67 -7.85 6.81 -0.63
CA SER A 67 -8.60 6.33 -1.76
C SER A 67 -7.61 6.12 -2.89
N TRP A 68 -7.94 5.29 -3.84
CA TRP A 68 -7.05 5.03 -4.96
C TRP A 68 -7.87 4.77 -6.23
N GLN A 69 -7.24 5.04 -7.36
CA GLN A 69 -7.82 4.73 -8.65
C GLN A 69 -6.71 4.31 -9.58
N GLY A 70 -7.03 3.46 -10.52
CA GLY A 70 -6.04 2.96 -11.43
C GLY A 70 -6.60 2.01 -12.46
N SER A 71 -5.82 1.01 -12.82
CA SER A 71 -6.12 0.12 -13.92
C SER A 71 -5.79 -1.32 -13.55
N ASP A 72 -6.62 -2.24 -14.04
CA ASP A 72 -6.41 -3.68 -13.91
C ASP A 72 -6.57 -4.24 -15.33
N GLU A 73 -5.45 -4.44 -16.01
CA GLU A 73 -5.42 -4.92 -17.41
C GLU A 73 -6.29 -4.07 -18.34
N GLY A 74 -6.21 -2.77 -18.17
CA GLY A 74 -6.96 -1.85 -19.03
C GLY A 74 -8.36 -1.50 -18.55
N ASP A 75 -8.86 -2.19 -17.51
CA ASP A 75 -10.14 -1.85 -16.91
C ASP A 75 -9.91 -0.85 -15.79
N ASP A 76 -10.75 0.17 -15.72
CA ASP A 76 -10.65 1.15 -14.64
C ASP A 76 -11.06 0.50 -13.32
N VAL A 77 -10.26 0.69 -12.29
CA VAL A 77 -10.57 0.20 -10.95
C VAL A 77 -10.31 1.31 -9.95
N SER A 78 -10.96 1.20 -8.80
CA SER A 78 -10.77 2.17 -7.73
C SER A 78 -11.09 1.51 -6.40
N GLY A 79 -10.80 2.20 -5.33
CA GLY A 79 -11.12 1.71 -4.00
C GLY A 79 -10.56 2.59 -2.91
N ARG A 80 -10.32 1.99 -1.76
CA ARG A 80 -9.78 2.68 -0.60
C ARG A 80 -8.91 1.71 0.18
N GLY A 81 -8.30 2.21 1.22
CA GLY A 81 -7.48 1.36 2.08
C GLY A 81 -6.89 2.14 3.22
N TRP A 82 -6.06 1.48 3.99
CA TRP A 82 -5.32 2.10 5.07
C TRP A 82 -3.98 1.37 5.22
N ALA A 83 -3.05 2.04 5.86
CA ALA A 83 -1.76 1.43 6.22
C ALA A 83 -1.30 2.01 7.55
N ALA A 84 -0.63 1.22 8.35
CA ALA A 84 -0.11 1.65 9.64
C ALA A 84 1.27 1.03 9.88
N LEU A 85 2.12 1.81 10.54
CA LEU A 85 3.49 1.40 10.82
C LEU A 85 3.51 0.58 12.11
N ASN A 86 4.07 -0.62 12.03
CA ASN A 86 4.23 -1.47 13.22
C ASN A 86 5.47 -1.06 14.01
N PRO A 87 5.52 -1.37 15.30
CA PRO A 87 6.69 -1.06 16.12
C PRO A 87 7.99 -1.67 15.59
N ASP A 88 7.92 -2.78 14.87
CA ASP A 88 9.10 -3.44 14.33
C ASP A 88 9.56 -2.85 13.00
N GLY A 89 8.92 -1.79 12.52
CA GLY A 89 9.31 -1.15 11.28
C GLY A 89 8.65 -1.69 10.03
N THR A 90 7.81 -2.71 10.15
CA THR A 90 7.05 -3.20 9.00
C THR A 90 5.76 -2.40 8.86
N LEU A 91 5.14 -2.51 7.72
CA LEU A 91 3.86 -1.85 7.44
C LEU A 91 2.79 -2.91 7.32
N GLU A 92 1.61 -2.63 7.82
CA GLU A 92 0.47 -3.49 7.53
C GLU A 92 -0.70 -2.63 7.10
N GLY A 93 -1.61 -3.19 6.36
CA GLY A 93 -2.77 -2.46 5.89
C GLY A 93 -3.82 -3.33 5.30
N HIS A 94 -4.77 -2.69 4.66
CA HIS A 94 -5.87 -3.38 4.00
C HIS A 94 -6.22 -2.58 2.74
N LEU A 95 -6.47 -3.28 1.66
CA LEU A 95 -6.80 -2.67 0.38
C LEU A 95 -8.16 -3.15 -0.06
N TYR A 96 -9.03 -2.23 -0.46
CA TYR A 96 -10.39 -2.53 -0.90
C TYR A 96 -10.59 -2.09 -2.33
N PHE A 97 -11.12 -2.98 -3.16
CA PHE A 97 -11.60 -2.61 -4.50
C PHE A 97 -13.06 -2.19 -4.36
N HIS A 98 -13.41 -1.11 -5.00
CA HIS A 98 -14.79 -0.61 -5.00
C HIS A 98 -15.72 -1.67 -5.56
N LEU A 99 -16.69 -2.10 -4.77
CA LEU A 99 -17.66 -3.15 -5.12
C LEU A 99 -16.99 -4.49 -5.50
N GLY A 100 -15.80 -4.74 -4.99
CA GLY A 100 -15.05 -5.94 -5.34
C GLY A 100 -14.34 -6.56 -4.15
N ASP A 101 -13.24 -7.22 -4.43
CA ASP A 101 -12.46 -7.93 -3.41
C ASP A 101 -11.74 -6.98 -2.47
N ASP A 102 -11.27 -7.50 -1.36
CA ASP A 102 -10.40 -6.77 -0.46
C ASP A 102 -9.34 -7.73 0.09
N SER A 103 -8.25 -7.19 0.57
CA SER A 103 -7.17 -8.01 1.11
C SER A 103 -6.34 -7.23 2.12
N ALA A 104 -5.99 -7.88 3.20
CA ALA A 104 -4.97 -7.36 4.07
C ALA A 104 -3.62 -7.50 3.36
N PHE A 105 -2.65 -6.68 3.74
CA PHE A 105 -1.30 -6.79 3.22
C PHE A 105 -0.27 -6.46 4.29
N ARG A 106 0.95 -6.96 4.09
CA ARG A 106 2.11 -6.59 4.87
C ARG A 106 3.20 -6.14 3.91
N ALA A 107 4.02 -5.22 4.37
CA ALA A 107 5.08 -4.67 3.53
C ALA A 107 6.31 -4.32 4.36
N GLU A 108 7.45 -4.24 3.68
CA GLU A 108 8.73 -3.86 4.28
C GLU A 108 9.34 -2.78 3.42
N ARG A 109 10.25 -2.00 3.99
CA ARG A 109 10.94 -0.97 3.22
C ARG A 109 11.58 -1.57 1.98
N PHE A 110 11.34 -0.94 0.84
CA PHE A 110 11.84 -1.40 -0.42
C PHE A 110 13.35 -1.14 -0.45
N GLY A 111 14.09 -2.14 -0.81
CA GLY A 111 15.51 -1.98 -0.94
C GLY A 111 16.21 -1.69 0.34
N GLY A 112 15.60 -2.07 1.45
CA GLY A 112 16.17 -1.84 2.72
C GLY A 112 17.55 -2.29 2.78
N ILE A 113 17.91 -2.81 1.77
CA ILE A 113 19.12 -3.22 1.66
C ILE A 113 20.06 -2.25 1.35
N LEU A 114 19.81 -1.43 0.96
CA LEU A 114 20.62 -0.63 0.52
C LEU A 114 21.52 -0.31 1.13
N PRO A 115 22.14 -0.55 0.95
CA PRO A 115 23.30 -0.44 1.47
C PRO A 115 23.69 0.44 1.69
#